data_320cf4242137b1befd3fc361d7a5bb84
#
_entry.id   320cf4242137b1befd3fc361d7a5bb84
#
_cell.length_a   1.000
_cell.length_b   1.000
_cell.length_c   1.000
_cell.angle_alpha   90.00
_cell.angle_beta   90.00
_cell.angle_gamma   90.00
#
_symmetry.space_group_name_H-M   'P 1'
#
loop_
_entity.id
_entity.type
_entity.pdbx_description
1 polymer ?
#
loop_
_entity_poly.entity_id
_entity_poly.type
_entity_poly.pdbx_seq_one_letter_code
_entity_poly.pdbx_strand_id
1 'polypeptide(L)'
;MTKQTAQKYAIPALLIAILGNTLIPAAALAQTAYVSNERGNSVSVIDLAAGKVVATWKVGQRPRGIALTRDGARLLVASGLDNTVELRDRAGGALVAHLPSGQDPEQFYPSRDGKLLFVSNEDDAAVTAIDLSSRAVAWQVPVGKEPEGITQSPDGKVIVVTSEDGKLISWIDAATHQVVDTTATAARPRHVEFTADGRALWIAAEMGGVVQIADPATRAITATITFAPPGVPPIRVMPCGIRFTPDGRKAIVALGRANHIAIVDVASHAVEAYIKVGQRPWHLAITPDGGRAIVANGISDDVSIVDLNTRTVTATIPAGAGPWGVAIAP
;
A
#
# COMPACT_ATOMS: atom_id res chain seq x y z
N MET A 1 20.71 95.14 22.99
CA MET A 1 19.37 94.55 22.97
C MET A 1 19.37 93.52 21.89
N THR A 2 19.70 92.23 22.22
CA THR A 2 19.83 91.18 21.28
C THR A 2 18.79 90.10 21.67
N LYS A 3 17.84 89.88 20.72
CA LYS A 3 16.79 88.84 20.89
C LYS A 3 17.38 87.44 20.55
N GLN A 4 17.38 86.56 21.51
CA GLN A 4 17.69 85.11 21.30
C GLN A 4 16.43 84.37 20.81
N THR A 5 16.55 83.83 19.64
CA THR A 5 15.54 82.93 19.05
C THR A 5 15.77 81.52 19.50
N ALA A 6 14.80 80.91 20.20
CA ALA A 6 14.83 79.52 20.62
C ALA A 6 14.42 78.63 19.45
N GLN A 7 15.31 77.72 19.07
CA GLN A 7 15.09 76.73 18.01
C GLN A 7 14.53 75.44 18.67
N LYS A 8 13.27 75.09 18.30
CA LYS A 8 12.61 73.86 18.77
C LYS A 8 13.08 72.69 17.88
N TYR A 9 13.72 71.73 18.46
CA TYR A 9 14.04 70.47 17.82
C TYR A 9 12.80 69.54 17.86
N ALA A 10 12.29 69.15 16.71
CA ALA A 10 11.25 68.11 16.56
C ALA A 10 11.96 66.78 16.48
N ILE A 11 11.58 65.84 17.35
CA ILE A 11 12.02 64.46 17.31
C ILE A 11 11.10 63.72 16.32
N PRO A 12 11.64 63.01 15.30
CA PRO A 12 10.78 62.20 14.40
C PRO A 12 10.35 60.93 15.12
N ALA A 13 9.05 60.70 15.16
CA ALA A 13 8.47 59.43 15.63
C ALA A 13 8.86 58.26 14.67
N LEU A 14 9.61 57.33 15.20
CA LEU A 14 9.97 56.08 14.50
C LEU A 14 8.76 55.18 14.45
N LEU A 15 8.12 55.04 13.28
CA LEU A 15 7.07 54.06 13.03
C LEU A 15 7.72 52.68 12.96
N ILE A 16 7.58 51.88 14.00
CA ILE A 16 7.93 50.44 13.97
C ILE A 16 6.80 49.73 13.23
N ALA A 17 7.03 49.38 11.96
CA ALA A 17 6.17 48.47 11.22
C ALA A 17 6.34 47.05 11.78
N ILE A 18 5.38 46.58 12.57
CA ILE A 18 5.28 45.15 12.97
C ILE A 18 4.88 44.37 11.72
N LEU A 19 5.87 43.78 11.05
CA LEU A 19 5.64 42.73 10.05
C LEU A 19 5.03 41.51 10.79
N GLY A 20 3.72 41.45 10.79
CA GLY A 20 3.01 40.26 11.18
C GLY A 20 3.40 39.11 10.26
N ASN A 21 4.22 38.18 10.74
CA ASN A 21 4.39 36.87 10.11
C ASN A 21 3.04 36.16 10.15
N THR A 22 2.21 36.34 9.13
CA THR A 22 1.11 35.43 8.86
C THR A 22 1.77 34.10 8.46
N LEU A 23 1.86 33.16 9.40
CA LEU A 23 2.07 31.75 9.11
C LEU A 23 0.92 31.35 8.17
N ILE A 24 1.21 31.34 6.85
CA ILE A 24 0.36 30.67 5.89
C ILE A 24 0.39 29.20 6.34
N PRO A 25 -0.75 28.61 6.75
CA PRO A 25 -0.76 27.19 7.04
C PRO A 25 -0.25 26.52 5.75
N ALA A 26 0.79 25.65 5.89
CA ALA A 26 1.25 24.83 4.79
C ALA A 26 -0.01 24.18 4.22
N ALA A 27 -0.39 24.56 3.01
CA ALA A 27 -1.51 23.94 2.31
C ALA A 27 -1.22 22.44 2.40
N ALA A 28 -2.06 21.69 3.09
CA ALA A 28 -1.93 20.26 3.16
C ALA A 28 -1.89 19.79 1.71
N LEU A 29 -0.73 19.32 1.26
CA LEU A 29 -0.56 18.86 -0.11
C LEU A 29 -1.69 17.87 -0.36
N ALA A 30 -2.52 18.16 -1.35
CA ALA A 30 -3.70 17.35 -1.64
C ALA A 30 -3.21 15.92 -1.95
N GLN A 31 -3.38 15.01 -0.98
CA GLN A 31 -2.98 13.62 -1.14
C GLN A 31 -3.83 12.99 -2.22
N THR A 32 -3.17 12.30 -3.15
CA THR A 32 -3.83 11.61 -4.24
C THR A 32 -3.74 10.10 -4.02
N ALA A 33 -4.87 9.41 -4.08
CA ALA A 33 -4.89 7.96 -4.12
C ALA A 33 -5.10 7.48 -5.57
N TYR A 34 -4.36 6.44 -5.94
CA TYR A 34 -4.48 5.70 -7.18
C TYR A 34 -5.02 4.32 -6.87
N VAL A 35 -6.11 3.94 -7.52
CA VAL A 35 -6.80 2.68 -7.27
C VAL A 35 -6.90 1.89 -8.56
N SER A 36 -6.30 0.71 -8.60
CA SER A 36 -6.47 -0.22 -9.73
C SER A 36 -7.86 -0.82 -9.70
N ASN A 37 -8.53 -0.82 -10.86
CA ASN A 37 -9.88 -1.35 -11.03
C ASN A 37 -9.80 -2.61 -11.91
N GLU A 38 -9.74 -3.76 -11.27
CA GLU A 38 -9.44 -5.06 -11.91
C GLU A 38 -10.36 -5.37 -13.08
N ARG A 39 -11.68 -5.28 -12.87
CA ARG A 39 -12.67 -5.54 -13.92
C ARG A 39 -12.87 -4.37 -14.88
N GLY A 40 -12.50 -3.16 -14.44
CA GLY A 40 -12.65 -1.94 -15.22
C GLY A 40 -11.47 -1.63 -16.13
N ASN A 41 -10.37 -2.39 -16.07
CA ASN A 41 -9.14 -2.15 -16.83
C ASN A 41 -8.70 -0.69 -16.76
N SER A 42 -8.72 -0.13 -15.55
CA SER A 42 -8.48 1.29 -15.34
C SER A 42 -7.84 1.57 -13.99
N VAL A 43 -7.33 2.79 -13.82
CA VAL A 43 -6.91 3.36 -12.53
C VAL A 43 -7.77 4.57 -12.25
N SER A 44 -8.44 4.57 -11.08
CA SER A 44 -9.11 5.77 -10.55
C SER A 44 -8.12 6.64 -9.81
N VAL A 45 -8.10 7.93 -10.12
CA VAL A 45 -7.29 8.96 -9.44
C VAL A 45 -8.22 9.73 -8.51
N ILE A 46 -7.98 9.64 -7.22
CA ILE A 46 -8.85 10.19 -6.18
C ILE A 46 -8.13 11.34 -5.47
N ASP A 47 -8.73 12.51 -5.47
CA ASP A 47 -8.34 13.61 -4.59
C ASP A 47 -8.94 13.34 -3.20
N LEU A 48 -8.07 13.04 -2.23
CA LEU A 48 -8.48 12.71 -0.86
C LEU A 48 -8.98 13.91 -0.06
N ALA A 49 -8.62 15.13 -0.45
CA ALA A 49 -9.15 16.34 0.18
C ALA A 49 -10.55 16.68 -0.35
N ALA A 50 -10.74 16.54 -1.66
CA ALA A 50 -12.05 16.76 -2.29
C ALA A 50 -13.01 15.56 -2.12
N GLY A 51 -12.51 14.39 -1.72
CA GLY A 51 -13.29 13.17 -1.54
C GLY A 51 -13.94 12.66 -2.82
N LYS A 52 -13.27 12.77 -3.96
CA LYS A 52 -13.85 12.37 -5.27
C LYS A 52 -12.80 11.87 -6.26
N VAL A 53 -13.25 11.08 -7.23
CA VAL A 53 -12.45 10.73 -8.42
C VAL A 53 -12.29 11.97 -9.29
N VAL A 54 -11.05 12.33 -9.61
CA VAL A 54 -10.70 13.49 -10.47
C VAL A 54 -10.25 13.07 -11.86
N ALA A 55 -9.83 11.81 -12.04
CA ALA A 55 -9.50 11.22 -13.33
C ALA A 55 -9.66 9.70 -13.30
N THR A 56 -9.87 9.10 -14.47
CA THR A 56 -9.81 7.66 -14.68
C THR A 56 -8.91 7.39 -15.88
N TRP A 57 -7.86 6.60 -15.66
CA TRP A 57 -6.90 6.25 -16.70
C TRP A 57 -7.15 4.83 -17.20
N LYS A 58 -7.26 4.67 -18.50
CA LYS A 58 -7.27 3.35 -19.10
C LYS A 58 -5.89 2.72 -18.96
N VAL A 59 -5.83 1.46 -18.50
CA VAL A 59 -4.61 0.67 -18.34
C VAL A 59 -4.79 -0.69 -19.01
N GLY A 60 -3.81 -1.56 -18.90
CA GLY A 60 -3.90 -2.94 -19.39
C GLY A 60 -4.99 -3.75 -18.69
N GLN A 61 -5.15 -5.00 -19.11
CA GLN A 61 -6.23 -5.86 -18.66
C GLN A 61 -5.94 -6.49 -17.30
N ARG A 62 -6.96 -6.59 -16.47
CA ARG A 62 -6.90 -7.13 -15.10
C ARG A 62 -5.81 -6.44 -14.25
N PRO A 63 -5.87 -5.10 -14.06
CA PRO A 63 -4.90 -4.41 -13.23
C PRO A 63 -5.12 -4.74 -11.75
N ARG A 64 -4.07 -5.20 -11.06
CA ARG A 64 -4.07 -5.55 -9.64
C ARG A 64 -3.03 -4.77 -8.85
N GLY A 65 -1.81 -5.27 -8.75
CA GLY A 65 -0.72 -4.59 -8.05
C GLY A 65 -0.54 -3.16 -8.52
N ILE A 66 -0.45 -2.20 -7.60
CA ILE A 66 -0.24 -0.78 -7.89
C ILE A 66 0.66 -0.15 -6.83
N ALA A 67 1.69 0.56 -7.24
CA ALA A 67 2.58 1.29 -6.34
C ALA A 67 3.23 2.48 -7.05
N LEU A 68 3.76 3.41 -6.28
CA LEU A 68 4.64 4.45 -6.78
C LEU A 68 6.09 3.94 -6.83
N THR A 69 6.87 4.46 -7.78
CA THR A 69 8.32 4.37 -7.71
C THR A 69 8.83 5.10 -6.47
N ARG A 70 10.03 4.77 -5.99
CA ARG A 70 10.58 5.34 -4.76
C ARG A 70 10.73 6.85 -4.79
N ASP A 71 11.00 7.42 -5.95
CA ASP A 71 11.05 8.88 -6.15
C ASP A 71 9.65 9.52 -6.25
N GLY A 72 8.60 8.70 -6.23
CA GLY A 72 7.23 9.15 -6.37
C GLY A 72 6.87 9.73 -7.75
N ALA A 73 7.76 9.65 -8.73
CA ALA A 73 7.54 10.28 -10.04
C ALA A 73 6.68 9.44 -10.98
N ARG A 74 6.65 8.13 -10.77
CA ARG A 74 5.95 7.16 -11.64
C ARG A 74 4.99 6.30 -10.85
N LEU A 75 3.99 5.79 -11.56
CA LEU A 75 3.07 4.77 -11.09
C LEU A 75 3.36 3.46 -11.82
N LEU A 76 3.42 2.38 -11.05
CA LEU A 76 3.55 1.01 -11.53
C LEU A 76 2.18 0.33 -11.39
N VAL A 77 1.76 -0.42 -12.43
CA VAL A 77 0.48 -1.15 -12.45
C VAL A 77 0.72 -2.53 -13.05
N ALA A 78 0.47 -3.59 -12.29
CA ALA A 78 0.49 -4.96 -12.82
C ALA A 78 -0.78 -5.21 -13.63
N SER A 79 -0.63 -5.56 -14.90
CA SER A 79 -1.72 -5.89 -15.83
C SER A 79 -1.65 -7.38 -16.15
N GLY A 80 -2.38 -8.19 -15.34
CA GLY A 80 -2.23 -9.65 -15.31
C GLY A 80 -2.44 -10.30 -16.67
N LEU A 81 -3.55 -10.02 -17.35
CA LEU A 81 -3.86 -10.62 -18.65
C LEU A 81 -2.99 -10.10 -19.80
N ASP A 82 -2.27 -9.02 -19.62
CA ASP A 82 -1.31 -8.49 -20.60
C ASP A 82 0.13 -8.94 -20.31
N ASN A 83 0.36 -9.70 -19.25
CA ASN A 83 1.67 -10.23 -18.86
C ASN A 83 2.74 -9.14 -18.72
N THR A 84 2.39 -8.01 -18.13
CA THR A 84 3.29 -6.85 -18.02
C THR A 84 3.03 -6.03 -16.77
N VAL A 85 4.05 -5.31 -16.33
CA VAL A 85 3.87 -4.19 -15.41
C VAL A 85 4.01 -2.89 -16.19
N GLU A 86 2.99 -2.06 -16.19
CA GLU A 86 3.02 -0.76 -16.83
C GLU A 86 3.74 0.25 -15.93
N LEU A 87 4.69 1.00 -16.50
CA LEU A 87 5.30 2.19 -15.90
C LEU A 87 4.63 3.42 -16.49
N ARG A 88 3.99 4.23 -15.65
CA ARG A 88 3.20 5.38 -16.07
C ARG A 88 3.68 6.68 -15.45
N ASP A 89 3.50 7.76 -16.15
CA ASP A 89 3.69 9.09 -15.59
C ASP A 89 2.61 9.39 -14.54
N ARG A 90 3.01 9.82 -13.36
CA ARG A 90 2.08 10.08 -12.26
C ARG A 90 1.20 11.32 -12.51
N ALA A 91 1.68 12.32 -13.22
CA ALA A 91 0.96 13.58 -13.39
C ALA A 91 -0.26 13.44 -14.33
N GLY A 92 -0.14 12.64 -15.39
CA GLY A 92 -1.19 12.51 -16.40
C GLY A 92 -1.58 11.08 -16.76
N GLY A 93 -0.98 10.08 -16.13
CA GLY A 93 -1.26 8.66 -16.40
C GLY A 93 -0.72 8.13 -17.74
N ALA A 94 0.08 8.93 -18.46
CA ALA A 94 0.65 8.51 -19.73
C ALA A 94 1.55 7.27 -19.57
N LEU A 95 1.39 6.28 -20.44
CA LEU A 95 2.25 5.12 -20.48
C LEU A 95 3.68 5.51 -20.87
N VAL A 96 4.65 5.16 -20.04
CA VAL A 96 6.08 5.39 -20.28
C VAL A 96 6.75 4.14 -20.83
N ALA A 97 6.39 2.97 -20.30
CA ALA A 97 6.92 1.69 -20.75
C ALA A 97 6.05 0.52 -20.29
N HIS A 98 6.12 -0.58 -21.01
CA HIS A 98 5.78 -1.91 -20.51
C HIS A 98 7.05 -2.57 -19.98
N LEU A 99 7.03 -2.99 -18.72
CA LEU A 99 8.13 -3.72 -18.10
C LEU A 99 7.87 -5.22 -18.30
N PRO A 100 8.84 -5.98 -18.83
CA PRO A 100 8.68 -7.40 -19.06
C PRO A 100 8.63 -8.12 -17.71
N SER A 101 7.47 -8.68 -17.36
CA SER A 101 7.34 -9.62 -16.24
C SER A 101 7.19 -11.03 -16.79
N GLY A 102 6.87 -12.00 -15.95
CA GLY A 102 6.38 -13.30 -16.41
C GLY A 102 4.87 -13.26 -16.68
N GLN A 103 4.27 -14.45 -16.80
CA GLN A 103 2.84 -14.59 -17.04
C GLN A 103 2.05 -14.29 -15.77
N ASP A 104 0.96 -13.57 -15.96
CA ASP A 104 0.02 -13.18 -14.92
C ASP A 104 0.69 -12.50 -13.70
N PRO A 105 1.25 -11.28 -13.87
CA PRO A 105 1.77 -10.52 -12.75
C PRO A 105 0.64 -10.09 -11.80
N GLU A 106 0.73 -10.53 -10.53
CA GLU A 106 -0.27 -10.26 -9.50
C GLU A 106 0.10 -9.05 -8.66
N GLN A 107 1.11 -9.20 -7.83
CA GLN A 107 1.66 -8.14 -7.00
C GLN A 107 3.14 -7.92 -7.29
N PHE A 108 3.65 -6.83 -6.83
CA PHE A 108 5.05 -6.51 -6.95
C PHE A 108 5.53 -5.64 -5.79
N TYR A 109 6.83 -5.62 -5.59
CA TYR A 109 7.47 -4.80 -4.56
C TYR A 109 8.69 -4.08 -5.13
N PRO A 110 8.72 -2.72 -5.16
CA PRO A 110 9.92 -1.97 -5.50
C PRO A 110 11.01 -2.20 -4.45
N SER A 111 12.20 -2.62 -4.87
CA SER A 111 13.31 -2.91 -3.96
C SER A 111 13.64 -1.72 -3.05
N ARG A 112 14.23 -1.99 -1.89
CA ARG A 112 14.56 -0.95 -0.90
C ARG A 112 15.49 0.13 -1.44
N ASP A 113 16.37 -0.21 -2.36
CA ASP A 113 17.26 0.73 -3.05
C ASP A 113 16.63 1.39 -4.29
N GLY A 114 15.43 1.00 -4.67
CA GLY A 114 14.67 1.54 -5.80
C GLY A 114 15.18 1.13 -7.18
N LYS A 115 16.11 0.16 -7.27
CA LYS A 115 16.70 -0.25 -8.56
C LYS A 115 15.92 -1.37 -9.22
N LEU A 116 15.36 -2.29 -8.45
CA LEU A 116 14.65 -3.46 -8.93
C LEU A 116 13.15 -3.37 -8.60
N LEU A 117 12.37 -4.08 -9.38
CA LEU A 117 10.98 -4.40 -9.12
C LEU A 117 10.84 -5.92 -9.04
N PHE A 118 10.45 -6.44 -7.87
CA PHE A 118 10.17 -7.86 -7.70
C PHE A 118 8.70 -8.10 -8.01
N VAL A 119 8.39 -9.01 -8.93
CA VAL A 119 7.03 -9.29 -9.41
C VAL A 119 6.72 -10.75 -9.16
N SER A 120 5.58 -11.04 -8.53
CA SER A 120 5.01 -12.39 -8.45
C SER A 120 4.24 -12.69 -9.72
N ASN A 121 4.60 -13.79 -10.40
CA ASN A 121 3.99 -14.22 -11.64
C ASN A 121 3.23 -15.52 -11.40
N GLU A 122 1.88 -15.44 -11.36
CA GLU A 122 1.00 -16.51 -10.90
C GLU A 122 1.14 -17.76 -11.78
N ASP A 123 1.01 -17.61 -13.09
CA ASP A 123 1.03 -18.71 -14.04
C ASP A 123 2.41 -19.32 -14.26
N ASP A 124 3.49 -18.55 -14.05
CA ASP A 124 4.87 -19.05 -14.15
C ASP A 124 5.36 -19.71 -12.86
N ALA A 125 4.63 -19.63 -11.76
CA ALA A 125 5.09 -20.05 -10.44
C ALA A 125 6.49 -19.49 -10.10
N ALA A 126 6.72 -18.19 -10.36
CA ALA A 126 8.02 -17.55 -10.28
C ALA A 126 7.95 -16.13 -9.73
N VAL A 127 9.08 -15.66 -9.22
CA VAL A 127 9.37 -14.24 -8.98
C VAL A 127 10.31 -13.73 -10.05
N THR A 128 9.93 -12.66 -10.74
CA THR A 128 10.77 -11.95 -11.71
C THR A 128 11.28 -10.65 -11.10
N ALA A 129 12.58 -10.41 -11.15
CA ALA A 129 13.17 -9.11 -10.83
C ALA A 129 13.45 -8.33 -12.11
N ILE A 130 12.93 -7.12 -12.18
CA ILE A 130 13.10 -6.21 -13.31
C ILE A 130 14.00 -5.06 -12.88
N ASP A 131 15.05 -4.79 -13.62
CA ASP A 131 15.87 -3.58 -13.44
C ASP A 131 15.12 -2.38 -14.01
N LEU A 132 14.80 -1.42 -13.13
CA LEU A 132 13.99 -0.26 -13.48
C LEU A 132 14.72 0.75 -14.38
N SER A 133 16.05 0.73 -14.42
CA SER A 133 16.86 1.62 -15.26
C SER A 133 16.96 1.12 -16.70
N SER A 134 17.29 -0.16 -16.86
CA SER A 134 17.35 -0.80 -18.19
C SER A 134 15.99 -1.29 -18.69
N ARG A 135 14.99 -1.41 -17.77
CA ARG A 135 13.64 -1.94 -18.04
C ARG A 135 13.68 -3.37 -18.57
N ALA A 136 14.64 -4.16 -18.14
CA ALA A 136 14.83 -5.53 -18.55
C ALA A 136 14.77 -6.47 -17.34
N VAL A 137 14.48 -7.76 -17.58
CA VAL A 137 14.56 -8.80 -16.55
C VAL A 137 16.03 -8.93 -16.12
N ALA A 138 16.27 -8.74 -14.81
CA ALA A 138 17.57 -8.95 -14.19
C ALA A 138 17.78 -10.44 -13.84
N TRP A 139 16.76 -11.06 -13.26
CA TRP A 139 16.75 -12.48 -12.91
C TRP A 139 15.31 -12.97 -12.68
N GLN A 140 15.13 -14.29 -12.67
CA GLN A 140 13.88 -14.95 -12.31
C GLN A 140 14.20 -16.17 -11.44
N VAL A 141 13.33 -16.46 -10.47
CA VAL A 141 13.48 -17.60 -9.57
C VAL A 141 12.15 -18.35 -9.42
N PRO A 142 12.14 -19.68 -9.59
CA PRO A 142 10.93 -20.48 -9.36
C PRO A 142 10.60 -20.51 -7.87
N VAL A 143 9.30 -20.48 -7.57
CA VAL A 143 8.73 -20.53 -6.21
C VAL A 143 7.55 -21.51 -6.15
N GLY A 144 6.77 -21.50 -5.07
CA GLY A 144 5.56 -22.32 -5.00
C GLY A 144 4.50 -21.85 -5.99
N LYS A 145 3.48 -22.69 -6.24
CA LYS A 145 2.40 -22.43 -7.19
C LYS A 145 1.52 -21.26 -6.77
N GLU A 146 1.03 -20.52 -7.74
CA GLU A 146 0.19 -19.34 -7.58
C GLU A 146 0.81 -18.32 -6.63
N PRO A 147 2.01 -17.77 -6.96
CA PRO A 147 2.60 -16.71 -6.15
C PRO A 147 1.80 -15.41 -6.29
N GLU A 148 1.49 -14.76 -5.15
CA GLU A 148 0.72 -13.50 -5.14
C GLU A 148 1.41 -12.40 -4.34
N GLY A 149 1.28 -12.42 -3.01
CA GLY A 149 1.87 -11.38 -2.15
C GLY A 149 3.38 -11.45 -2.10
N ILE A 150 4.04 -10.31 -2.27
CA ILE A 150 5.51 -10.23 -2.27
C ILE A 150 5.98 -9.01 -1.47
N THR A 151 7.07 -9.16 -0.72
CA THR A 151 7.69 -8.10 0.06
C THR A 151 9.21 -8.31 0.19
N GLN A 152 9.93 -7.26 0.61
CA GLN A 152 11.35 -7.33 0.94
C GLN A 152 11.58 -6.91 2.40
N SER A 153 12.47 -7.62 3.10
CA SER A 153 12.86 -7.27 4.46
C SER A 153 13.39 -5.83 4.55
N PRO A 154 13.25 -5.14 5.71
CA PRO A 154 13.73 -3.77 5.87
C PRO A 154 15.22 -3.58 5.61
N ASP A 155 16.05 -4.60 5.87
CA ASP A 155 17.49 -4.60 5.58
C ASP A 155 17.84 -4.94 4.12
N GLY A 156 16.81 -5.27 3.31
CA GLY A 156 16.96 -5.57 1.88
C GLY A 156 17.52 -6.94 1.55
N LYS A 157 17.79 -7.80 2.55
CA LYS A 157 18.50 -9.08 2.31
C LYS A 157 17.61 -10.23 1.90
N VAL A 158 16.34 -10.18 2.25
CA VAL A 158 15.40 -11.26 2.02
C VAL A 158 14.17 -10.76 1.28
N ILE A 159 13.73 -11.50 0.28
CA ILE A 159 12.46 -11.32 -0.40
C ILE A 159 11.56 -12.48 0.03
N VAL A 160 10.31 -12.19 0.35
CA VAL A 160 9.33 -13.22 0.71
C VAL A 160 8.14 -13.11 -0.25
N VAL A 161 7.71 -14.26 -0.75
CA VAL A 161 6.55 -14.37 -1.63
C VAL A 161 5.61 -15.45 -1.10
N THR A 162 4.30 -15.18 -1.14
CA THR A 162 3.25 -16.16 -0.84
C THR A 162 3.01 -17.07 -2.04
N SER A 163 2.55 -18.29 -1.80
CA SER A 163 2.10 -19.24 -2.83
C SER A 163 0.77 -19.83 -2.41
N GLU A 164 -0.32 -19.42 -3.08
CA GLU A 164 -1.70 -19.70 -2.66
C GLU A 164 -2.01 -21.19 -2.66
N ASP A 165 -1.82 -21.85 -3.80
CA ASP A 165 -2.08 -23.31 -3.94
C ASP A 165 -1.02 -24.12 -3.18
N GLY A 166 0.21 -23.61 -3.12
CA GLY A 166 1.29 -24.21 -2.34
C GLY A 166 1.06 -24.18 -0.83
N LYS A 167 0.22 -23.27 -0.32
CA LYS A 167 -0.01 -23.01 1.12
C LYS A 167 1.29 -22.80 1.87
N LEU A 168 2.17 -21.99 1.30
CA LEU A 168 3.49 -21.68 1.87
C LEU A 168 3.91 -20.26 1.51
N ILE A 169 4.94 -19.80 2.17
CA ILE A 169 5.77 -18.69 1.74
C ILE A 169 7.16 -19.18 1.38
N SER A 170 7.77 -18.59 0.35
CA SER A 170 9.15 -18.84 -0.03
C SER A 170 10.04 -17.68 0.43
N TRP A 171 11.19 -18.00 1.04
CA TRP A 171 12.22 -17.06 1.46
C TRP A 171 13.33 -17.05 0.42
N ILE A 172 13.55 -15.91 -0.23
CA ILE A 172 14.54 -15.74 -1.29
C ILE A 172 15.66 -14.87 -0.76
N ASP A 173 16.90 -15.34 -0.86
CA ASP A 173 18.07 -14.52 -0.57
C ASP A 173 18.28 -13.50 -1.71
N ALA A 174 18.29 -12.21 -1.38
CA ALA A 174 18.34 -11.14 -2.37
C ALA A 174 19.69 -11.01 -3.07
N ALA A 175 20.76 -11.57 -2.52
CA ALA A 175 22.11 -11.53 -3.13
C ALA A 175 22.38 -12.71 -4.05
N THR A 176 21.92 -13.90 -3.66
CA THR A 176 22.14 -15.13 -4.44
C THR A 176 20.98 -15.44 -5.39
N HIS A 177 19.82 -14.79 -5.20
CA HIS A 177 18.58 -15.00 -5.97
C HIS A 177 18.07 -16.45 -5.87
N GLN A 178 18.23 -17.09 -4.71
CA GLN A 178 17.81 -18.48 -4.50
C GLN A 178 16.77 -18.56 -3.38
N VAL A 179 15.81 -19.47 -3.53
CA VAL A 179 14.94 -19.86 -2.43
C VAL A 179 15.80 -20.61 -1.39
N VAL A 180 15.95 -20.02 -0.22
CA VAL A 180 16.76 -20.56 0.87
C VAL A 180 15.94 -21.31 1.90
N ASP A 181 14.61 -21.14 1.89
CA ASP A 181 13.68 -21.83 2.77
C ASP A 181 12.23 -21.66 2.33
N THR A 182 11.34 -22.48 2.91
CA THR A 182 9.89 -22.33 2.78
C THR A 182 9.22 -22.54 4.14
N THR A 183 8.14 -21.80 4.40
CA THR A 183 7.34 -21.96 5.63
C THR A 183 5.90 -22.29 5.24
N ALA A 184 5.39 -23.43 5.74
CA ALA A 184 3.99 -23.80 5.55
C ALA A 184 3.06 -22.79 6.26
N THR A 185 1.95 -22.45 5.60
CA THR A 185 0.96 -21.50 6.09
C THR A 185 -0.43 -22.11 6.16
N ALA A 186 -1.38 -21.38 6.74
CA ALA A 186 -2.80 -21.65 6.55
C ALA A 186 -3.21 -21.45 5.09
N ALA A 187 -4.39 -21.93 4.71
CA ALA A 187 -4.84 -22.01 3.33
C ALA A 187 -4.93 -20.64 2.65
N ARG A 188 -4.39 -20.57 1.45
CA ARG A 188 -4.41 -19.44 0.50
C ARG A 188 -3.76 -18.18 1.07
N PRO A 189 -2.43 -18.17 1.31
CA PRO A 189 -1.72 -16.98 1.71
C PRO A 189 -1.68 -15.98 0.52
N ARG A 190 -2.28 -14.78 0.71
CA ARG A 190 -2.44 -13.76 -0.34
C ARG A 190 -1.58 -12.53 -0.16
N HIS A 191 -1.25 -12.17 1.06
CA HIS A 191 -0.47 -10.97 1.31
C HIS A 191 0.54 -11.21 2.40
N VAL A 192 1.69 -10.57 2.27
CA VAL A 192 2.79 -10.66 3.21
C VAL A 192 3.44 -9.30 3.40
N GLU A 193 3.68 -8.91 4.65
CA GLU A 193 4.30 -7.62 4.98
C GLU A 193 5.16 -7.72 6.23
N PHE A 194 6.38 -7.17 6.16
CA PHE A 194 7.27 -7.06 7.33
C PHE A 194 6.86 -5.88 8.21
N THR A 195 6.99 -6.05 9.53
CA THR A 195 7.03 -4.90 10.44
C THR A 195 8.20 -3.99 10.08
N ALA A 196 8.09 -2.70 10.37
CA ALA A 196 9.11 -1.71 10.00
C ALA A 196 10.50 -2.00 10.61
N ASP A 197 10.53 -2.64 11.78
CA ASP A 197 11.76 -3.08 12.46
C ASP A 197 12.30 -4.43 11.95
N GLY A 198 11.57 -5.10 11.06
CA GLY A 198 11.94 -6.38 10.47
C GLY A 198 11.87 -7.58 11.42
N ARG A 199 11.29 -7.42 12.62
CA ARG A 199 11.24 -8.49 13.62
C ARG A 199 10.11 -9.48 13.41
N ALA A 200 9.10 -9.13 12.65
CA ALA A 200 7.98 -10.01 12.34
C ALA A 200 7.56 -9.86 10.87
N LEU A 201 7.07 -10.96 10.31
CA LEU A 201 6.44 -11.03 9.01
C LEU A 201 4.99 -11.45 9.21
N TRP A 202 4.05 -10.62 8.76
CA TRP A 202 2.61 -10.91 8.83
C TRP A 202 2.12 -11.46 7.50
N ILE A 203 1.33 -12.53 7.55
CA ILE A 203 0.87 -13.31 6.41
C ILE A 203 -0.65 -13.42 6.49
N ALA A 204 -1.37 -12.85 5.53
CA ALA A 204 -2.82 -13.01 5.41
C ALA A 204 -3.14 -14.31 4.67
N ALA A 205 -3.73 -15.28 5.38
CA ALA A 205 -4.19 -16.54 4.80
C ALA A 205 -5.70 -16.47 4.58
N GLU A 206 -6.09 -16.17 3.34
CA GLU A 206 -7.47 -15.84 2.96
C GLU A 206 -8.46 -16.94 3.33
N MET A 207 -8.27 -18.14 2.79
CA MET A 207 -9.17 -19.27 3.05
C MET A 207 -8.92 -19.91 4.41
N GLY A 208 -7.77 -19.63 5.01
CA GLY A 208 -7.48 -19.99 6.40
C GLY A 208 -8.26 -19.14 7.41
N GLY A 209 -8.75 -17.97 7.00
CA GLY A 209 -9.50 -17.06 7.86
C GLY A 209 -8.65 -16.38 8.94
N VAL A 210 -7.33 -16.37 8.79
CA VAL A 210 -6.38 -15.93 9.81
C VAL A 210 -5.28 -15.05 9.24
N VAL A 211 -4.63 -14.29 10.12
CA VAL A 211 -3.30 -13.73 9.86
C VAL A 211 -2.30 -14.51 10.71
N GLN A 212 -1.26 -15.01 10.09
CA GLN A 212 -0.15 -15.68 10.76
C GLN A 212 1.06 -14.76 10.87
N ILE A 213 1.83 -14.90 11.92
CA ILE A 213 3.03 -14.13 12.17
C ILE A 213 4.22 -15.07 12.20
N ALA A 214 5.19 -14.81 11.33
CA ALA A 214 6.45 -15.56 11.30
C ALA A 214 7.58 -14.70 11.90
N ASP A 215 8.49 -15.36 12.60
CA ASP A 215 9.78 -14.79 12.99
C ASP A 215 10.76 -14.93 11.81
N PRO A 216 11.26 -13.83 11.23
CA PRO A 216 12.17 -13.89 10.09
C PRO A 216 13.53 -14.56 10.38
N ALA A 217 13.96 -14.58 11.63
CA ALA A 217 15.24 -15.21 12.01
C ALA A 217 15.14 -16.73 12.03
N THR A 218 14.04 -17.27 12.54
CA THR A 218 13.79 -18.71 12.63
C THR A 218 12.93 -19.24 11.49
N ARG A 219 12.26 -18.34 10.74
CA ARG A 219 11.29 -18.62 9.66
C ARG A 219 10.09 -19.43 10.10
N ALA A 220 9.86 -19.55 11.41
CA ALA A 220 8.75 -20.29 11.98
C ALA A 220 7.53 -19.38 12.22
N ILE A 221 6.31 -19.94 12.10
CA ILE A 221 5.10 -19.28 12.56
C ILE A 221 5.10 -19.25 14.09
N THR A 222 5.04 -18.05 14.66
CA THR A 222 5.09 -17.82 16.12
C THR A 222 3.75 -17.44 16.71
N ALA A 223 2.84 -16.89 15.91
CA ALA A 223 1.49 -16.53 16.35
C ALA A 223 0.48 -16.61 15.22
N THR A 224 -0.79 -16.69 15.61
CA THR A 224 -1.94 -16.69 14.68
C THR A 224 -3.02 -15.79 15.26
N ILE A 225 -3.51 -14.85 14.45
CA ILE A 225 -4.60 -13.93 14.79
C ILE A 225 -5.86 -14.42 14.10
N THR A 226 -6.92 -14.60 14.87
CA THR A 226 -8.26 -14.92 14.40
C THR A 226 -9.15 -13.68 14.47
N PHE A 227 -10.19 -13.64 13.64
CA PHE A 227 -11.09 -12.50 13.53
C PHE A 227 -12.54 -12.95 13.70
N ALA A 228 -13.32 -12.16 14.43
CA ALA A 228 -14.74 -12.40 14.68
C ALA A 228 -15.54 -11.11 14.61
N PRO A 229 -15.66 -10.46 13.43
CA PRO A 229 -16.46 -9.25 13.30
C PRO A 229 -17.93 -9.55 13.63
N PRO A 230 -18.63 -8.67 14.37
CA PRO A 230 -19.99 -8.92 14.83
C PRO A 230 -20.97 -9.25 13.69
N GLY A 231 -21.74 -10.32 13.86
CA GLY A 231 -22.75 -10.75 12.89
C GLY A 231 -22.20 -11.40 11.61
N VAL A 232 -20.90 -11.66 11.52
CA VAL A 232 -20.28 -12.27 10.34
C VAL A 232 -19.96 -13.74 10.62
N PRO A 233 -20.42 -14.68 9.78
CA PRO A 233 -20.04 -16.08 9.91
C PRO A 233 -18.54 -16.27 9.64
N PRO A 234 -17.83 -17.15 10.38
CA PRO A 234 -16.38 -17.37 10.22
C PRO A 234 -15.94 -17.67 8.80
N ILE A 235 -16.72 -18.42 8.02
CA ILE A 235 -16.43 -18.76 6.61
C ILE A 235 -16.34 -17.53 5.70
N ARG A 236 -16.86 -16.38 6.10
CA ARG A 236 -16.78 -15.13 5.35
C ARG A 236 -15.58 -14.26 5.77
N VAL A 237 -14.88 -14.62 6.82
CA VAL A 237 -13.67 -13.93 7.26
C VAL A 237 -12.53 -14.40 6.37
N MET A 238 -12.10 -13.53 5.47
CA MET A 238 -11.10 -13.83 4.44
C MET A 238 -10.04 -12.73 4.42
N PRO A 239 -9.02 -12.79 5.30
CA PRO A 239 -7.96 -11.79 5.33
C PRO A 239 -7.23 -11.69 3.99
N CYS A 240 -7.08 -10.47 3.48
CA CYS A 240 -6.41 -10.15 2.23
C CYS A 240 -5.26 -9.16 2.49
N GLY A 241 -5.41 -7.87 2.18
CA GLY A 241 -4.38 -6.87 2.37
C GLY A 241 -4.10 -6.56 3.84
N ILE A 242 -2.84 -6.34 4.18
CA ILE A 242 -2.36 -5.85 5.48
C ILE A 242 -1.57 -4.57 5.22
N ARG A 243 -1.71 -3.56 6.09
CA ARG A 243 -0.81 -2.40 6.14
C ARG A 243 -0.57 -1.99 7.57
N PHE A 244 0.67 -1.68 7.89
CA PHE A 244 1.03 -1.10 9.18
C PHE A 244 0.89 0.42 9.15
N THR A 245 0.47 1.01 10.28
CA THR A 245 0.56 2.46 10.47
C THR A 245 2.02 2.92 10.43
N PRO A 246 2.32 4.17 10.02
CA PRO A 246 3.70 4.67 9.93
C PRO A 246 4.49 4.58 11.25
N ASP A 247 3.81 4.64 12.39
CA ASP A 247 4.41 4.46 13.72
C ASP A 247 4.64 2.98 14.10
N GLY A 248 4.22 2.04 13.26
CA GLY A 248 4.35 0.59 13.46
C GLY A 248 3.49 0.00 14.57
N ARG A 249 2.58 0.79 15.17
CA ARG A 249 1.81 0.34 16.36
C ARG A 249 0.56 -0.45 16.00
N LYS A 250 -0.03 -0.19 14.85
CA LYS A 250 -1.26 -0.84 14.40
C LYS A 250 -1.07 -1.48 13.03
N ALA A 251 -1.75 -2.59 12.84
CA ALA A 251 -1.96 -3.22 11.54
C ALA A 251 -3.44 -3.08 11.16
N ILE A 252 -3.69 -2.69 9.91
CA ILE A 252 -5.02 -2.65 9.33
C ILE A 252 -5.14 -3.83 8.37
N VAL A 253 -6.11 -4.70 8.62
CA VAL A 253 -6.31 -5.95 7.87
C VAL A 253 -7.66 -5.91 7.15
N ALA A 254 -7.65 -6.08 5.83
CA ALA A 254 -8.87 -6.25 5.05
C ALA A 254 -9.41 -7.68 5.23
N LEU A 255 -10.68 -7.84 5.60
CA LEU A 255 -11.28 -9.14 5.91
C LEU A 255 -12.18 -9.68 4.77
N GLY A 256 -11.95 -9.25 3.55
CA GLY A 256 -12.55 -9.78 2.33
C GLY A 256 -14.08 -9.91 2.39
N ARG A 257 -14.63 -11.12 2.31
CA ARG A 257 -16.08 -11.36 2.29
C ARG A 257 -16.80 -11.03 3.58
N ALA A 258 -16.07 -10.70 4.65
CA ALA A 258 -16.65 -10.13 5.87
C ALA A 258 -17.11 -8.67 5.67
N ASN A 259 -16.64 -7.98 4.62
CA ASN A 259 -16.93 -6.58 4.35
C ASN A 259 -16.51 -5.64 5.50
N HIS A 260 -15.41 -5.98 6.15
CA HIS A 260 -14.82 -5.24 7.26
C HIS A 260 -13.32 -5.08 7.06
N ILE A 261 -12.77 -4.08 7.73
CA ILE A 261 -11.37 -4.06 8.10
C ILE A 261 -11.25 -4.29 9.60
N ALA A 262 -10.13 -4.86 10.04
CA ALA A 262 -9.76 -4.97 11.45
C ALA A 262 -8.60 -4.03 11.76
N ILE A 263 -8.63 -3.40 12.93
CA ILE A 263 -7.49 -2.70 13.54
C ILE A 263 -6.90 -3.64 14.58
N VAL A 264 -5.63 -3.96 14.43
CA VAL A 264 -4.90 -4.90 15.30
C VAL A 264 -3.72 -4.18 15.93
N ASP A 265 -3.55 -4.34 17.24
CA ASP A 265 -2.35 -3.88 17.95
C ASP A 265 -1.18 -4.80 17.60
N VAL A 266 -0.08 -4.23 17.12
CA VAL A 266 1.06 -5.01 16.62
C VAL A 266 1.81 -5.72 17.74
N ALA A 267 1.90 -5.11 18.92
CA ALA A 267 2.67 -5.67 20.04
C ALA A 267 1.95 -6.83 20.74
N SER A 268 0.64 -6.69 20.95
CA SER A 268 -0.17 -7.69 21.67
C SER A 268 -0.91 -8.66 20.75
N HIS A 269 -0.96 -8.37 19.44
CA HIS A 269 -1.77 -9.06 18.43
C HIS A 269 -3.28 -9.01 18.70
N ALA A 270 -3.73 -8.14 19.59
CA ALA A 270 -5.14 -7.99 19.93
C ALA A 270 -5.90 -7.22 18.84
N VAL A 271 -7.07 -7.73 18.44
CA VAL A 271 -7.98 -7.00 17.57
C VAL A 271 -8.71 -5.95 18.39
N GLU A 272 -8.51 -4.68 18.08
CA GLU A 272 -9.08 -3.55 18.81
C GLU A 272 -10.43 -3.08 18.27
N ALA A 273 -10.62 -3.23 16.95
CA ALA A 273 -11.87 -2.79 16.32
C ALA A 273 -12.11 -3.52 15.01
N TYR A 274 -13.38 -3.62 14.66
CA TYR A 274 -13.86 -3.96 13.32
C TYR A 274 -14.64 -2.78 12.77
N ILE A 275 -14.33 -2.39 11.54
CA ILE A 275 -15.00 -1.28 10.85
C ILE A 275 -15.61 -1.84 9.58
N LYS A 276 -16.96 -1.72 9.47
CA LYS A 276 -17.66 -2.13 8.26
C LYS A 276 -17.34 -1.14 7.13
N VAL A 277 -16.95 -1.68 5.97
CA VAL A 277 -16.65 -0.93 4.74
C VAL A 277 -17.53 -1.43 3.58
N GLY A 278 -17.17 -1.13 2.34
CA GLY A 278 -17.87 -1.67 1.18
C GLY A 278 -17.70 -3.18 1.03
N GLN A 279 -18.20 -3.74 -0.08
CA GLN A 279 -18.21 -5.19 -0.27
C GLN A 279 -16.88 -5.68 -0.83
N ARG A 280 -16.35 -6.72 -0.21
CA ARG A 280 -15.09 -7.38 -0.60
C ARG A 280 -13.89 -6.43 -0.58
N PRO A 281 -13.49 -5.86 0.59
CA PRO A 281 -12.22 -5.16 0.70
C PRO A 281 -11.07 -6.11 0.34
N TRP A 282 -10.23 -5.70 -0.62
CA TRP A 282 -9.06 -6.44 -1.08
C TRP A 282 -7.80 -5.90 -0.43
N HIS A 283 -7.35 -4.75 -0.90
CA HIS A 283 -6.19 -4.06 -0.40
C HIS A 283 -6.53 -2.66 0.11
N LEU A 284 -5.58 -2.07 0.80
CA LEU A 284 -5.72 -0.75 1.38
C LEU A 284 -4.35 -0.04 1.40
N ALA A 285 -4.37 1.26 1.54
CA ALA A 285 -3.19 2.06 1.86
C ALA A 285 -3.51 2.98 3.03
N ILE A 286 -2.48 3.34 3.80
CA ILE A 286 -2.58 4.26 4.93
C ILE A 286 -1.91 5.57 4.55
N THR A 287 -2.53 6.71 4.87
CA THR A 287 -1.95 8.03 4.63
C THR A 287 -0.65 8.21 5.41
N PRO A 288 0.33 9.01 4.90
CA PRO A 288 1.63 9.18 5.55
C PRO A 288 1.57 9.70 6.99
N ASP A 289 0.51 10.42 7.34
CA ASP A 289 0.24 10.89 8.71
C ASP A 289 -0.35 9.80 9.63
N GLY A 290 -0.66 8.62 9.09
CA GLY A 290 -1.27 7.51 9.81
C GLY A 290 -2.74 7.71 10.18
N GLY A 291 -3.35 8.81 9.76
CA GLY A 291 -4.71 9.19 10.19
C GLY A 291 -5.83 8.47 9.43
N ARG A 292 -5.60 8.06 8.18
CA ARG A 292 -6.65 7.48 7.34
C ARG A 292 -6.20 6.22 6.63
N ALA A 293 -7.12 5.26 6.46
CA ALA A 293 -6.99 4.13 5.55
C ALA A 293 -7.91 4.31 4.34
N ILE A 294 -7.38 4.02 3.15
CA ILE A 294 -8.10 4.04 1.89
C ILE A 294 -8.26 2.59 1.46
N VAL A 295 -9.49 2.09 1.43
CA VAL A 295 -9.82 0.66 1.28
C VAL A 295 -10.52 0.41 -0.05
N ALA A 296 -9.95 -0.45 -0.89
CA ALA A 296 -10.52 -0.83 -2.18
C ALA A 296 -11.57 -1.96 -2.00
N ASN A 297 -12.83 -1.69 -2.34
CA ASN A 297 -13.96 -2.61 -2.17
C ASN A 297 -14.35 -3.20 -3.53
N GLY A 298 -13.86 -4.40 -3.82
CA GLY A 298 -13.90 -4.99 -5.16
C GLY A 298 -15.27 -5.43 -5.68
N ILE A 299 -16.28 -5.58 -4.84
CA ILE A 299 -17.63 -5.98 -5.29
C ILE A 299 -18.60 -4.79 -5.31
N SER A 300 -18.46 -3.83 -4.39
CA SER A 300 -19.31 -2.64 -4.38
C SER A 300 -18.83 -1.51 -5.31
N ASP A 301 -17.69 -1.71 -6.01
CA ASP A 301 -17.14 -0.77 -6.98
C ASP A 301 -16.88 0.63 -6.39
N ASP A 302 -16.45 0.66 -5.13
CA ASP A 302 -16.18 1.88 -4.39
C ASP A 302 -14.89 1.79 -3.57
N VAL A 303 -14.51 2.93 -3.00
CA VAL A 303 -13.40 3.07 -2.06
C VAL A 303 -13.94 3.67 -0.76
N SER A 304 -13.65 3.03 0.37
CA SER A 304 -13.94 3.60 1.68
C SER A 304 -12.74 4.39 2.21
N ILE A 305 -12.99 5.63 2.66
CA ILE A 305 -12.03 6.41 3.44
C ILE A 305 -12.39 6.22 4.92
N VAL A 306 -11.46 5.65 5.67
CA VAL A 306 -11.64 5.35 7.10
C VAL A 306 -10.72 6.25 7.91
N ASP A 307 -11.27 7.01 8.85
CA ASP A 307 -10.51 7.69 9.89
C ASP A 307 -10.13 6.67 10.97
N LEU A 308 -8.83 6.48 11.15
CA LEU A 308 -8.30 5.46 12.07
C LEU A 308 -8.35 5.91 13.53
N ASN A 309 -8.44 7.21 13.82
CA ASN A 309 -8.55 7.74 15.17
C ASN A 309 -9.97 7.59 15.70
N THR A 310 -10.97 7.99 14.90
CA THR A 310 -12.39 7.85 15.25
C THR A 310 -12.94 6.46 14.96
N ARG A 311 -12.22 5.64 14.17
CA ARG A 311 -12.62 4.29 13.76
C ARG A 311 -13.93 4.27 12.97
N THR A 312 -14.11 5.26 12.09
CA THR A 312 -15.34 5.41 11.29
C THR A 312 -15.02 5.59 9.81
N VAL A 313 -15.94 5.15 8.95
CA VAL A 313 -15.92 5.49 7.53
C VAL A 313 -16.38 6.94 7.39
N THR A 314 -15.53 7.80 6.88
CA THR A 314 -15.81 9.23 6.68
C THR A 314 -16.33 9.54 5.28
N ALA A 315 -15.99 8.69 4.29
CA ALA A 315 -16.51 8.80 2.93
C ALA A 315 -16.50 7.43 2.23
N THR A 316 -17.45 7.27 1.31
CA THR A 316 -17.45 6.19 0.32
C THR A 316 -17.48 6.82 -1.06
N ILE A 317 -16.47 6.53 -1.89
CA ILE A 317 -16.27 7.18 -3.19
C ILE A 317 -16.48 6.12 -4.27
N PRO A 318 -17.47 6.28 -5.16
CA PRO A 318 -17.58 5.42 -6.35
C PRO A 318 -16.28 5.45 -7.17
N ALA A 319 -15.76 4.28 -7.54
CA ALA A 319 -14.55 4.13 -8.33
C ALA A 319 -14.86 3.38 -9.65
N GLY A 320 -13.85 2.85 -10.30
CA GLY A 320 -14.07 1.94 -11.45
C GLY A 320 -14.53 0.55 -11.01
N ALA A 321 -14.87 -0.32 -11.96
CA ALA A 321 -15.33 -1.67 -11.66
C ALA A 321 -14.20 -2.53 -11.06
N GLY A 322 -14.44 -3.09 -9.89
CA GLY A 322 -13.52 -3.97 -9.18
C GLY A 322 -12.29 -3.30 -8.61
N PRO A 323 -12.40 -2.29 -7.71
CA PRO A 323 -11.26 -1.75 -6.99
C PRO A 323 -10.46 -2.86 -6.28
N TRP A 324 -9.13 -2.89 -6.49
CA TRP A 324 -8.29 -3.95 -5.97
C TRP A 324 -7.11 -3.42 -5.13
N GLY A 325 -6.16 -2.73 -5.75
CA GLY A 325 -4.98 -2.17 -5.12
C GLY A 325 -5.08 -0.66 -4.90
N VAL A 326 -4.34 -0.14 -3.92
CA VAL A 326 -4.30 1.29 -3.59
C VAL A 326 -2.87 1.75 -3.39
N ALA A 327 -2.49 2.85 -4.06
CA ALA A 327 -1.26 3.60 -3.79
C ALA A 327 -1.59 5.04 -3.44
N ILE A 328 -0.86 5.66 -2.51
CA ILE A 328 -1.06 7.05 -2.09
C ILE A 328 0.19 7.86 -2.41
N ALA A 329 0.01 8.98 -3.10
CA ALA A 329 1.04 10.00 -3.25
C ALA A 329 0.83 11.11 -2.21
N PRO A 330 1.95 11.63 -1.67
CA PRO A 330 1.90 12.81 -0.80
C PRO A 330 1.46 14.05 -1.55
#